data_9c5b415437d43ad768a425ddc8f01186
#
_entry.id   9c5b415437d43ad768a425ddc8f01186
#
_cell.length_a   1.000
_cell.length_b   1.000
_cell.length_c   1.000
_cell.angle_alpha   90.00
_cell.angle_beta   90.00
_cell.angle_gamma   90.00
#
_symmetry.space_group_name_H-M   'P 1'
#
loop_
_entity.id
_entity.type
_entity.pdbx_description
1 polymer ?
#
loop_
_entity_poly.entity_id
_entity_poly.type
_entity_poly.pdbx_seq_one_letter_code
_entity_poly.pdbx_strand_id
1 'polypeptide(L)'
;MKRTYVRVLGAPREIRVTTDQAGTPTSVGGRQVDQLRDEWRVEEGWWTARPLTRRYFDLVLADGRNTVVFLDRRRERWYAQRA
;
A
#
# COMPACT_ATOMS: atom_id res chain seq x y z
N MET A 1 -17.02 -8.57 -10.90
CA MET A 1 -16.65 -8.80 -10.60
C MET A 1 -15.93 -8.79 -10.14
N LYS A 2 -15.64 -8.67 -9.94
CA LYS A 2 -15.10 -8.78 -9.54
C LYS A 2 -14.34 -8.77 -8.85
N ARG A 3 -14.04 -8.25 -8.49
CA ARG A 3 -13.31 -8.31 -7.84
C ARG A 3 -13.23 -9.13 -6.80
N THR A 4 -13.76 -9.71 -6.61
CA THR A 4 -13.92 -10.69 -5.66
C THR A 4 -12.75 -11.52 -5.46
N TYR A 5 -11.98 -11.70 -6.41
CA TYR A 5 -10.75 -12.39 -6.26
C TYR A 5 -9.91 -11.77 -5.19
N VAL A 6 -10.22 -10.60 -4.82
CA VAL A 6 -9.50 -9.91 -3.79
C VAL A 6 -9.47 -10.71 -2.51
N ARG A 7 -10.51 -11.44 -2.24
CA ARG A 7 -10.57 -12.17 -1.02
C ARG A 7 -9.65 -13.32 -0.93
N VAL A 8 -9.18 -13.82 -2.05
CA VAL A 8 -8.28 -14.95 -1.99
C VAL A 8 -6.89 -14.51 -1.61
N LEU A 9 -6.65 -13.23 -1.59
CA LEU A 9 -5.38 -12.72 -1.14
C LEU A 9 -5.34 -12.78 0.37
N GLY A 10 -4.17 -12.87 0.93
CA GLY A 10 -4.02 -12.83 2.36
C GLY A 10 -4.42 -11.48 2.91
N ALA A 11 -4.74 -11.44 4.20
CA ALA A 11 -5.07 -10.19 4.86
C ALA A 11 -3.86 -9.25 4.80
N PRO A 12 -4.09 -7.95 4.69
CA PRO A 12 -3.00 -6.99 4.76
C PRO A 12 -2.29 -7.10 6.10
N ARG A 13 -1.00 -6.89 6.07
CA ARG A 13 -0.17 -6.98 7.26
C ARG A 13 0.52 -5.66 7.48
N GLU A 14 0.45 -5.16 8.70
CA GLU A 14 1.13 -3.91 9.02
C GLU A 14 2.63 -4.05 8.81
N ILE A 15 3.25 -3.04 8.22
CA ILE A 15 4.66 -3.09 7.90
C ILE A 15 5.25 -1.70 8.05
N ARG A 16 6.52 -1.65 8.39
CA ARG A 16 7.21 -0.38 8.54
C ARG A 16 7.64 0.12 7.17
N VAL A 17 7.33 1.38 6.89
CA VAL A 17 7.68 2.02 5.64
C VAL A 17 8.30 3.37 5.96
N THR A 18 9.43 3.68 5.33
CA THR A 18 9.98 5.03 5.35
C THR A 18 9.70 5.68 4.03
N THR A 19 9.50 7.00 4.05
CA THR A 19 9.09 7.73 2.87
C THR A 19 9.98 8.95 2.66
N ASP A 20 9.94 9.48 1.44
CA ASP A 20 10.57 10.76 1.15
C ASP A 20 9.58 11.89 1.48
N GLN A 21 9.94 13.11 1.10
CA GLN A 21 9.13 14.28 1.42
C GLN A 21 7.78 14.26 0.72
N ALA A 22 7.69 13.59 -0.40
CA ALA A 22 6.43 13.49 -1.14
C ALA A 22 5.54 12.36 -0.62
N GLY A 23 6.03 11.61 0.36
CA GLY A 23 5.27 10.48 0.91
C GLY A 23 5.46 9.21 0.12
N THR A 24 6.41 9.16 -0.81
CA THR A 24 6.68 7.97 -1.61
C THR A 24 7.60 7.04 -0.83
N PRO A 25 7.28 5.74 -0.74
CA PRO A 25 8.11 4.81 0.02
C PRO A 25 9.54 4.73 -0.50
N THR A 26 10.49 4.77 0.41
CA THR A 26 11.91 4.59 0.10
C THR A 26 12.43 3.29 0.69
N SER A 27 11.77 2.75 1.71
CA SER A 27 12.08 1.42 2.21
C SER A 27 10.83 0.78 2.77
N VAL A 28 10.78 -0.54 2.72
CA VAL A 28 9.64 -1.33 3.19
C VAL A 28 10.19 -2.50 3.99
N GLY A 29 9.83 -2.55 5.28
CA GLY A 29 10.27 -3.62 6.15
C GLY A 29 11.78 -3.72 6.23
N GLY A 30 12.47 -2.59 6.14
CA GLY A 30 13.92 -2.56 6.18
C GLY A 30 14.61 -2.82 4.85
N ARG A 31 13.84 -3.04 3.77
CA ARG A 31 14.40 -3.28 2.44
C ARG A 31 14.24 -2.04 1.59
N GLN A 32 15.29 -1.69 0.91
CA GLN A 32 15.28 -0.49 0.09
C GLN A 32 14.40 -0.65 -1.13
N VAL A 33 13.67 0.39 -1.49
CA VAL A 33 12.86 0.43 -2.71
C VAL A 33 13.77 0.78 -3.87
N ASP A 34 13.73 -0.04 -4.91
CA ASP A 34 14.52 0.18 -6.11
C ASP A 34 13.72 0.96 -7.15
N GLN A 35 12.43 0.68 -7.26
CA GLN A 35 11.62 1.29 -8.31
C GLN A 35 10.17 1.40 -7.87
N LEU A 36 9.56 2.54 -8.14
CA LEU A 36 8.11 2.72 -8.02
C LEU A 36 7.51 2.38 -9.38
N ARG A 37 6.66 1.36 -9.43
CA ARG A 37 6.04 0.95 -10.68
C ARG A 37 4.71 1.63 -10.91
N ASP A 38 3.92 1.81 -9.85
CA ASP A 38 2.61 2.40 -9.99
C ASP A 38 2.16 2.94 -8.66
N GLU A 39 1.24 3.88 -8.72
CA GLU A 39 0.68 4.50 -7.54
C GLU A 39 -0.79 4.82 -7.84
N TRP A 40 -1.69 4.48 -6.91
CA TRP A 40 -3.10 4.83 -7.11
C TRP A 40 -3.75 5.05 -5.76
N ARG A 41 -4.93 5.66 -5.81
CA ARG A 41 -5.67 6.01 -4.61
C ARG A 41 -7.04 5.33 -4.65
N VAL A 42 -7.45 4.81 -3.50
CA VAL A 42 -8.78 4.23 -3.34
C VAL A 42 -9.52 5.06 -2.33
N GLU A 43 -10.71 5.53 -2.72
CA GLU A 43 -11.56 6.30 -1.83
C GLU A 43 -12.95 5.71 -1.90
N GLU A 44 -13.44 5.24 -0.76
CA GLU A 44 -14.76 4.64 -0.67
C GLU A 44 -15.49 5.20 0.53
N GLY A 45 -16.82 5.19 0.45
CA GLY A 45 -17.61 5.63 1.57
C GLY A 45 -17.54 7.12 1.82
N TRP A 46 -17.19 7.90 0.77
CA TRP A 46 -17.04 9.33 0.92
C TRP A 46 -18.35 10.01 1.37
N TRP A 47 -19.47 9.30 1.21
CA TRP A 47 -20.77 9.79 1.64
C TRP A 47 -21.06 9.46 3.10
N THR A 48 -20.14 8.81 3.80
CA THR A 48 -20.33 8.42 5.19
C THR A 48 -19.47 9.30 6.08
N ALA A 49 -19.67 9.17 7.39
CA ALA A 49 -18.87 9.90 8.36
C ALA A 49 -17.44 9.35 8.45
N ARG A 50 -17.20 8.15 7.88
CA ARG A 50 -15.90 7.50 7.98
C ARG A 50 -15.48 6.96 6.64
N PRO A 51 -15.11 7.82 5.72
CA PRO A 51 -14.66 7.36 4.41
C PRO A 51 -13.36 6.59 4.51
N LEU A 52 -13.22 5.60 3.64
CA LEU A 52 -11.98 4.87 3.48
C LEU A 52 -11.12 5.61 2.49
N THR A 53 -9.88 5.92 2.85
CA THR A 53 -8.93 6.54 1.96
C THR A 53 -7.60 5.81 2.08
N ARG A 54 -7.14 5.25 0.98
CA ARG A 54 -5.87 4.52 0.93
C ARG A 54 -5.07 4.98 -0.27
N ARG A 55 -3.77 5.03 -0.08
CA ARG A 55 -2.84 5.35 -1.15
C ARG A 55 -1.95 4.13 -1.35
N TYR A 56 -2.02 3.56 -2.54
CA TYR A 56 -1.32 2.32 -2.88
C TYR A 56 -0.08 2.58 -3.69
N PHE A 57 0.93 1.75 -3.48
CA PHE A 57 2.18 1.82 -4.22
C PHE A 57 2.59 0.42 -4.62
N ASP A 58 2.87 0.24 -5.90
CA ASP A 58 3.40 -1.01 -6.44
C ASP A 58 4.90 -0.80 -6.61
N LEU A 59 5.70 -1.55 -5.88
CA LEU A 59 7.12 -1.30 -5.73
C LEU A 59 7.95 -2.51 -6.11
N VAL A 60 9.15 -2.26 -6.61
CA VAL A 60 10.18 -3.28 -6.74
C VAL A 60 11.24 -2.96 -5.70
N LEU A 61 11.56 -3.93 -4.87
CA LEU A 61 12.57 -3.77 -3.83
C LEU A 61 13.94 -4.10 -4.38
N ALA A 62 14.97 -3.69 -3.66
CA ALA A 62 16.35 -3.89 -4.10
C ALA A 62 16.71 -5.35 -4.31
N ASP A 63 16.02 -6.27 -3.63
CA ASP A 63 16.26 -7.69 -3.81
C ASP A 63 15.49 -8.29 -4.99
N GLY A 64 14.81 -7.44 -5.76
CA GLY A 64 14.05 -7.88 -6.93
C GLY A 64 12.62 -8.26 -6.66
N ARG A 65 12.19 -8.27 -5.42
CA ARG A 65 10.81 -8.60 -5.09
C ARG A 65 9.87 -7.47 -5.45
N ASN A 66 8.70 -7.86 -5.91
CA ASN A 66 7.63 -6.90 -6.15
C ASN A 66 6.68 -6.95 -4.96
N THR A 67 6.34 -5.81 -4.44
CA THR A 67 5.41 -5.73 -3.31
C THR A 67 4.45 -4.56 -3.51
N VAL A 68 3.25 -4.71 -2.98
CA VAL A 68 2.27 -3.62 -2.96
C VAL A 68 2.05 -3.24 -1.52
N VAL A 69 2.22 -1.96 -1.22
CA VAL A 69 1.94 -1.45 0.11
C VAL A 69 0.91 -0.34 -0.01
N PHE A 70 0.21 -0.07 1.08
CA PHE A 70 -0.70 1.06 1.09
C PHE A 70 -0.66 1.77 2.41
N LEU A 71 -0.92 3.05 2.35
CA LEU A 71 -1.08 3.89 3.52
C LEU A 71 -2.56 4.05 3.78
N ASP A 72 -2.99 3.63 4.97
CA ASP A 72 -4.34 3.88 5.43
C ASP A 72 -4.33 5.27 6.04
N ARG A 73 -4.90 6.25 5.32
CA ARG A 73 -4.80 7.65 5.72
C ARG A 73 -5.49 7.93 7.04
N ARG A 74 -6.50 7.14 7.34
CA ARG A 74 -7.24 7.36 8.55
C ARG A 74 -6.47 6.93 9.78
N ARG A 75 -5.79 5.76 9.68
CA ARG A 75 -5.00 5.23 10.78
C ARG A 75 -3.57 5.72 10.74
N GLU A 76 -3.15 6.26 9.59
CA GLU A 76 -1.78 6.69 9.36
C GLU A 76 -0.80 5.55 9.57
N ARG A 77 -1.16 4.39 9.04
CA ARG A 77 -0.34 3.18 9.14
C ARG A 77 -0.19 2.56 7.77
N TRP A 78 0.93 1.90 7.61
CA TRP A 78 1.26 1.24 6.36
C TRP A 78 1.02 -0.24 6.47
N TYR A 79 0.55 -0.82 5.37
CA TYR A 79 0.27 -2.25 5.29
C TYR A 79 0.82 -2.80 3.99
N ALA A 80 1.31 -4.05 4.05
CA ALA A 80 1.68 -4.79 2.85
C ALA A 80 0.47 -5.61 2.42
N GLN A 81 0.13 -5.51 1.14
CA GLN A 81 -0.95 -6.30 0.58
C GLN A 81 -0.37 -7.62 0.11
N ARG A 82 -0.90 -8.71 0.63
CA ARG A 82 -0.40 -10.01 0.26
C ARG A 82 -1.11 -10.51 -0.98
N ALA A 83 -0.36 -11.17 -1.80
CA ALA A 83 -0.92 -11.77 -3.01
C ALA A 83 -1.25 -13.23 -2.80
#